data_b3c2971b5f4d320336e9f5874962b47e
#
_entry.id   b3c2971b5f4d320336e9f5874962b47e
#
_cell.length_a   1.000
_cell.length_b   1.000
_cell.length_c   1.000
_cell.angle_alpha   90.00
_cell.angle_beta   90.00
_cell.angle_gamma   90.00
#
_symmetry.space_group_name_H-M   'P 1'
#
loop_
_entity.id
_entity.type
_entity.pdbx_description
1 polymer ?
#
loop_
_entity_poly.entity_id
_entity_poly.type
_entity_poly.pdbx_seq_one_letter_code
_entity_poly.pdbx_strand_id
1 'polypeptide(L)'
;MAIVGSAKVDSRPVEEILRRKGLTVNGDVQRFHTANVLRRIVRYMPYRTGATIKLTQAQSPVSRPEINTFVPYARYLHEGKVMVNAETGQGPGVIPGVGPRWRRGDQLKATEQDLTYTVTKNPEAGPFWGKRLQEKEGDAMLADLKNYVQGRGDPV
;
A
#
# COMPACT_ATOMS: atom_id res chain seq x y z
N MET A 1 -12.98 -45.50 -30.26
CA MET A 1 -12.93 -45.75 -28.80
C MET A 1 -12.45 -44.46 -28.13
N ALA A 2 -13.21 -43.86 -27.23
CA ALA A 2 -12.79 -42.72 -26.46
C ALA A 2 -12.12 -43.23 -25.16
N ILE A 3 -10.92 -42.72 -24.86
CA ILE A 3 -10.25 -43.00 -23.60
C ILE A 3 -10.50 -41.78 -22.70
N VAL A 4 -11.23 -42.03 -21.60
CA VAL A 4 -11.46 -40.99 -20.59
C VAL A 4 -10.54 -41.28 -19.41
N GLY A 5 -9.63 -40.37 -19.14
CA GLY A 5 -8.75 -40.41 -17.99
C GLY A 5 -9.03 -39.28 -17.03
N SER A 6 -8.97 -39.52 -15.74
CA SER A 6 -8.98 -38.47 -14.72
C SER A 6 -7.65 -38.48 -13.96
N ALA A 7 -7.09 -37.31 -13.70
CA ALA A 7 -5.92 -37.15 -12.85
C ALA A 7 -6.33 -36.37 -11.61
N LYS A 8 -5.97 -36.91 -10.43
CA LYS A 8 -6.12 -36.18 -9.17
C LYS A 8 -4.75 -35.71 -8.73
N VAL A 9 -4.59 -34.42 -8.59
CA VAL A 9 -3.34 -33.80 -8.10
C VAL A 9 -3.48 -33.52 -6.60
N ASP A 10 -2.54 -34.03 -5.80
CA ASP A 10 -2.45 -33.66 -4.39
C ASP A 10 -1.56 -32.43 -4.24
N SER A 11 -2.16 -31.30 -3.86
CA SER A 11 -1.46 -30.00 -3.70
C SER A 11 -0.77 -29.85 -2.34
N ARG A 12 -1.01 -30.75 -1.37
CA ARG A 12 -0.38 -30.65 -0.03
C ARG A 12 1.13 -30.61 -0.05
N PRO A 13 1.84 -31.38 -0.90
CA PRO A 13 3.31 -31.23 -1.01
C PRO A 13 3.74 -29.84 -1.49
N VAL A 14 2.96 -29.22 -2.37
CA VAL A 14 3.23 -27.84 -2.88
C VAL A 14 3.04 -26.82 -1.77
N GLU A 15 1.96 -26.92 -1.00
CA GLU A 15 1.70 -26.03 0.16
C GLU A 15 2.82 -26.15 1.21
N GLU A 16 3.29 -27.34 1.48
CA GLU A 16 4.41 -27.58 2.39
C GLU A 16 5.70 -26.93 1.88
N ILE A 17 6.01 -27.03 0.60
CA ILE A 17 7.15 -26.38 -0.04
C ILE A 17 7.02 -24.86 0.06
N LEU A 18 5.86 -24.30 -0.26
CA LEU A 18 5.61 -22.86 -0.16
C LEU A 18 5.79 -22.36 1.27
N ARG A 19 5.31 -23.11 2.25
CA ARG A 19 5.47 -22.82 3.67
C ARG A 19 6.95 -22.81 4.09
N ARG A 20 7.71 -23.81 3.73
CA ARG A 20 9.17 -23.89 4.00
C ARG A 20 9.95 -22.76 3.33
N LYS A 21 9.54 -22.36 2.14
CA LYS A 21 10.15 -21.26 1.40
C LYS A 21 9.69 -19.87 1.91
N GLY A 22 8.80 -19.80 2.89
CA GLY A 22 8.29 -18.54 3.43
C GLY A 22 7.39 -17.75 2.49
N LEU A 23 6.82 -18.43 1.49
CA LEU A 23 5.98 -17.82 0.44
C LEU A 23 4.48 -17.82 0.79
N THR A 24 4.12 -18.36 1.94
CA THR A 24 2.75 -18.28 2.44
C THR A 24 2.50 -16.98 3.19
N VAL A 25 1.23 -16.66 3.44
CA VAL A 25 0.85 -15.51 4.27
C VAL A 25 1.55 -15.62 5.64
N ASN A 26 2.14 -14.52 6.09
CA ASN A 26 2.96 -14.45 7.30
C ASN A 26 4.28 -15.26 7.25
N GLY A 27 4.66 -15.79 6.09
CA GLY A 27 5.99 -16.35 5.88
C GLY A 27 7.06 -15.25 5.87
N ASP A 28 8.32 -15.60 6.13
CA ASP A 28 9.40 -14.62 6.26
C ASP A 28 9.69 -13.85 4.96
N VAL A 29 9.57 -14.51 3.79
CA VAL A 29 9.74 -13.85 2.48
C VAL A 29 8.62 -12.83 2.25
N GLN A 30 7.38 -13.20 2.52
CA GLN A 30 6.25 -12.28 2.42
C GLN A 30 6.41 -11.10 3.38
N ARG A 31 6.79 -11.36 4.64
CA ARG A 31 7.01 -10.31 5.64
C ARG A 31 8.12 -9.34 5.23
N PHE A 32 9.23 -9.86 4.73
CA PHE A 32 10.31 -9.04 4.21
C PHE A 32 9.85 -8.15 3.06
N HIS A 33 9.13 -8.72 2.09
CA HIS A 33 8.64 -7.96 0.94
C HIS A 33 7.65 -6.88 1.36
N THR A 34 6.68 -7.20 2.20
CA THR A 34 5.71 -6.22 2.71
C THR A 34 6.40 -5.08 3.46
N ALA A 35 7.37 -5.38 4.33
CA ALA A 35 8.15 -4.37 5.03
C ALA A 35 8.94 -3.48 4.08
N ASN A 36 9.54 -4.06 3.04
CA ASN A 36 10.29 -3.31 2.03
C ASN A 36 9.38 -2.39 1.21
N VAL A 37 8.22 -2.87 0.77
CA VAL A 37 7.22 -2.05 0.08
C VAL A 37 6.76 -0.91 0.97
N LEU A 38 6.39 -1.20 2.23
CA LEU A 38 5.93 -0.19 3.19
C LEU A 38 6.98 0.91 3.43
N ARG A 39 8.25 0.55 3.57
CA ARG A 39 9.36 1.48 3.73
C ARG A 39 9.55 2.40 2.52
N ARG A 40 9.35 1.88 1.32
CA ARG A 40 9.56 2.61 0.06
C ARG A 40 8.37 3.47 -0.34
N ILE A 41 7.14 2.97 -0.16
CA ILE A 41 5.91 3.64 -0.63
C ILE A 41 5.69 5.01 0.03
N VAL A 42 6.14 5.17 1.27
CA VAL A 42 5.97 6.43 2.03
C VAL A 42 6.62 7.64 1.36
N ARG A 43 7.64 7.44 0.51
CA ARG A 43 8.27 8.52 -0.24
C ARG A 43 7.38 9.14 -1.31
N TYR A 44 6.40 8.37 -1.80
CA TYR A 44 5.47 8.76 -2.85
C TYR A 44 4.14 9.28 -2.29
N MET A 45 3.95 9.16 -0.98
CA MET A 45 2.77 9.64 -0.28
C MET A 45 2.90 11.12 0.10
N PRO A 46 1.80 11.88 0.07
CA PRO A 46 1.83 13.29 0.47
C PRO A 46 2.19 13.43 1.95
N TYR A 47 3.02 14.41 2.24
CA TYR A 47 3.46 14.74 3.60
C TYR A 47 3.12 16.18 3.93
N ARG A 48 2.05 16.42 4.66
CA ARG A 48 1.75 17.71 5.28
C ARG A 48 2.13 17.69 6.78
N THR A 49 1.53 16.77 7.53
CA THR A 49 1.80 16.54 8.95
C THR A 49 2.41 15.16 9.21
N GLY A 50 2.47 14.32 8.19
CA GLY A 50 2.87 12.91 8.30
C GLY A 50 1.78 11.98 8.85
N ALA A 51 0.58 12.49 9.14
CA ALA A 51 -0.48 11.69 9.74
C ALA A 51 -0.90 10.51 8.86
N THR A 52 -1.10 10.73 7.56
CA THR A 52 -1.50 9.67 6.62
C THR A 52 -0.43 8.58 6.53
N ILE A 53 0.84 8.95 6.47
CA ILE A 53 1.97 8.00 6.46
C ILE A 53 2.02 7.18 7.74
N LYS A 54 1.91 7.82 8.91
CA LYS A 54 1.89 7.13 10.20
C LYS A 54 0.73 6.15 10.33
N LEU A 55 -0.47 6.55 9.87
CA LEU A 55 -1.65 5.69 9.85
C LEU A 55 -1.46 4.51 8.89
N THR A 56 -0.90 4.73 7.70
CA THR A 56 -0.58 3.65 6.76
C THR A 56 0.37 2.65 7.38
N GLN A 57 1.43 3.10 8.04
CA GLN A 57 2.38 2.23 8.74
C GLN A 57 1.70 1.43 9.87
N ALA A 58 0.84 2.07 10.66
CA ALA A 58 0.13 1.41 11.75
C ALA A 58 -0.93 0.41 11.28
N GLN A 59 -1.55 0.66 10.12
CA GLN A 59 -2.62 -0.16 9.55
C GLN A 59 -2.13 -1.25 8.59
N SER A 60 -0.83 -1.32 8.35
CA SER A 60 -0.21 -2.27 7.41
C SER A 60 0.73 -3.23 8.14
N PRO A 61 0.19 -4.21 8.89
CA PRO A 61 1.02 -5.19 9.58
C PRO A 61 1.78 -6.04 8.54
N VAL A 62 3.08 -6.21 8.74
CA VAL A 62 3.94 -6.99 7.82
C VAL A 62 3.57 -8.47 7.72
N SER A 63 2.76 -8.96 8.65
CA SER A 63 2.21 -10.32 8.62
C SER A 63 1.19 -10.56 7.49
N ARG A 64 0.74 -9.51 6.80
CA ARG A 64 -0.20 -9.59 5.69
C ARG A 64 0.41 -9.00 4.42
N PRO A 65 0.12 -9.56 3.24
CA PRO A 65 0.65 -9.10 1.96
C PRO A 65 -0.13 -7.89 1.40
N GLU A 66 -0.36 -6.89 2.23
CA GLU A 66 -1.17 -5.72 1.86
C GLU A 66 -0.69 -4.44 2.56
N ILE A 67 -0.84 -3.32 1.88
CA ILE A 67 -0.61 -1.98 2.43
C ILE A 67 -1.95 -1.26 2.49
N ASN A 68 -2.32 -0.79 3.67
CA ASN A 68 -3.63 -0.21 3.95
C ASN A 68 -3.53 1.23 4.45
N THR A 69 -4.47 2.05 4.02
CA THR A 69 -4.65 3.43 4.50
C THR A 69 -6.14 3.68 4.70
N PHE A 70 -6.64 3.37 5.88
CA PHE A 70 -8.06 3.53 6.23
C PHE A 70 -8.32 4.90 6.86
N VAL A 71 -8.45 5.91 6.01
CA VAL A 71 -8.93 7.24 6.41
C VAL A 71 -9.93 7.73 5.37
N PRO A 72 -10.96 8.52 5.76
CA PRO A 72 -12.04 8.91 4.84
C PRO A 72 -11.58 9.64 3.59
N TYR A 73 -10.48 10.36 3.67
CA TYR A 73 -9.90 11.13 2.57
C TYR A 73 -8.80 10.41 1.78
N ALA A 74 -8.38 9.20 2.18
CA ALA A 74 -7.26 8.49 1.55
C ALA A 74 -7.47 8.27 0.06
N ARG A 75 -8.68 7.88 -0.34
CA ARG A 75 -9.04 7.67 -1.74
C ARG A 75 -8.79 8.92 -2.59
N TYR A 76 -9.24 10.07 -2.13
CA TYR A 76 -9.11 11.33 -2.87
C TYR A 76 -7.65 11.79 -2.97
N LEU A 77 -6.88 11.61 -1.90
CA LEU A 77 -5.43 11.84 -1.93
C LEU A 77 -4.73 10.91 -2.91
N HIS A 78 -5.13 9.65 -2.96
CA HIS A 78 -4.54 8.67 -3.86
C HIS A 78 -4.91 8.94 -5.33
N GLU A 79 -6.18 9.26 -5.61
CA GLU A 79 -6.67 9.58 -6.95
C GLU A 79 -6.28 10.99 -7.41
N GLY A 80 -5.81 11.85 -6.54
CA GLY A 80 -5.33 13.19 -6.86
C GLY A 80 -6.43 14.20 -7.13
N LYS A 81 -7.59 14.06 -6.52
CA LYS A 81 -8.72 14.98 -6.67
C LYS A 81 -8.99 15.77 -5.41
N VAL A 82 -9.33 17.06 -5.58
CA VAL A 82 -9.83 17.89 -4.49
C VAL A 82 -11.16 17.33 -4.03
N MET A 83 -11.33 17.16 -2.72
CA MET A 83 -12.57 16.69 -2.12
C MET A 83 -13.32 17.84 -1.45
N VAL A 84 -14.63 17.71 -1.45
CA VAL A 84 -15.55 18.62 -0.77
C VAL A 84 -16.59 17.83 0.01
N ASN A 85 -17.23 18.49 0.98
CA ASN A 85 -18.40 17.92 1.65
C ASN A 85 -19.52 17.68 0.62
N ALA A 86 -20.07 16.48 0.61
CA ALA A 86 -21.05 16.07 -0.40
C ALA A 86 -22.37 16.84 -0.32
N GLU A 87 -22.74 17.33 0.87
CA GLU A 87 -23.97 18.08 1.10
C GLU A 87 -23.79 19.58 0.84
N THR A 88 -22.70 20.16 1.37
CA THR A 88 -22.48 21.61 1.32
C THR A 88 -21.64 22.08 0.14
N GLY A 89 -20.86 21.18 -0.49
CA GLY A 89 -19.91 21.53 -1.55
C GLY A 89 -18.68 22.29 -1.05
N GLN A 90 -18.51 22.43 0.26
CA GLN A 90 -17.41 23.20 0.87
C GLN A 90 -16.21 22.29 1.24
N GLY A 91 -15.04 22.91 1.32
CA GLY A 91 -13.83 22.27 1.81
C GLY A 91 -13.85 22.05 3.33
N PRO A 92 -12.75 21.50 3.90
CA PRO A 92 -12.63 21.25 5.33
C PRO A 92 -12.64 22.56 6.13
N GLY A 93 -13.20 22.54 7.32
CA GLY A 93 -13.06 23.63 8.28
C GLY A 93 -11.60 23.80 8.71
N VAL A 94 -11.18 25.04 8.97
CA VAL A 94 -9.82 25.33 9.44
C VAL A 94 -9.85 25.58 10.95
N ILE A 95 -9.03 24.82 11.68
CA ILE A 95 -8.85 24.99 13.12
C ILE A 95 -7.54 25.76 13.34
N PRO A 96 -7.57 26.93 14.00
CA PRO A 96 -6.35 27.69 14.28
C PRO A 96 -5.29 26.85 14.99
N GLY A 97 -4.04 26.90 14.52
CA GLY A 97 -2.92 26.11 15.06
C GLY A 97 -2.90 24.63 14.68
N VAL A 98 -3.97 24.10 14.08
CA VAL A 98 -4.08 22.69 13.67
C VAL A 98 -4.14 22.56 12.15
N GLY A 99 -4.86 23.45 11.47
CA GLY A 99 -5.07 23.43 10.03
C GLY A 99 -6.41 22.80 9.61
N PRO A 100 -6.54 22.44 8.31
CA PRO A 100 -7.79 21.91 7.78
C PRO A 100 -8.18 20.58 8.42
N ARG A 101 -9.45 20.45 8.78
CA ARG A 101 -10.04 19.23 9.37
C ARG A 101 -11.45 19.02 8.87
N TRP A 102 -11.78 17.76 8.59
CA TRP A 102 -13.16 17.31 8.36
C TRP A 102 -13.84 17.02 9.69
N ARG A 103 -15.14 17.28 9.76
CA ARG A 103 -15.94 16.89 10.92
C ARG A 103 -16.22 15.40 10.88
N ARG A 104 -16.36 14.80 12.04
CA ARG A 104 -16.75 13.40 12.13
C ARG A 104 -18.15 13.21 11.54
N GLY A 105 -18.28 12.28 10.59
CA GLY A 105 -19.53 12.01 9.88
C GLY A 105 -19.71 12.76 8.57
N ASP A 106 -18.79 13.69 8.21
CA ASP A 106 -18.84 14.35 6.90
C ASP A 106 -18.74 13.31 5.78
N GLN A 107 -19.69 13.38 4.85
CA GLN A 107 -19.64 12.63 3.60
C GLN A 107 -18.86 13.46 2.58
N LEU A 108 -17.86 12.82 1.94
CA LEU A 108 -16.97 13.49 1.01
C LEU A 108 -17.26 13.06 -0.42
N LYS A 109 -17.08 13.99 -1.38
CA LYS A 109 -17.10 13.68 -2.80
C LYS A 109 -15.90 14.30 -3.52
N ALA A 110 -15.42 13.64 -4.58
CA ALA A 110 -14.40 14.19 -5.46
C ALA A 110 -14.98 15.31 -6.33
N THR A 111 -14.14 16.30 -6.63
CA THR A 111 -14.38 17.31 -7.66
C THR A 111 -13.59 16.99 -8.92
N GLU A 112 -13.83 17.73 -10.00
CA GLU A 112 -13.00 17.65 -11.21
C GLU A 112 -11.63 18.29 -11.06
N GLN A 113 -11.42 19.07 -10.00
CA GLN A 113 -10.17 19.78 -9.76
C GLN A 113 -9.09 18.84 -9.26
N ASP A 114 -7.90 18.92 -9.88
CA ASP A 114 -6.74 18.16 -9.46
C ASP A 114 -6.13 18.73 -8.16
N LEU A 115 -5.68 17.81 -7.30
CA LEU A 115 -5.05 18.14 -6.04
C LEU A 115 -3.59 18.55 -6.26
N THR A 116 -3.19 19.67 -5.66
CA THR A 116 -1.77 20.06 -5.60
C THR A 116 -1.12 19.48 -4.36
N TYR A 117 -0.06 18.70 -4.54
CA TYR A 117 0.65 18.06 -3.45
C TYR A 117 1.76 18.92 -2.89
N THR A 118 1.90 18.90 -1.57
CA THR A 118 3.06 19.50 -0.90
C THR A 118 4.26 18.54 -1.06
N VAL A 119 5.30 19.00 -1.73
CA VAL A 119 6.49 18.20 -2.06
C VAL A 119 7.74 18.58 -1.25
N THR A 120 7.61 19.46 -0.28
CA THR A 120 8.74 19.98 0.51
C THR A 120 9.50 18.88 1.25
N LYS A 121 8.81 17.95 1.88
CA LYS A 121 9.42 16.82 2.60
C LYS A 121 9.52 15.55 1.78
N ASN A 122 8.55 15.32 0.88
CA ASN A 122 8.53 14.19 -0.03
C ASN A 122 8.48 14.70 -1.47
N PRO A 123 9.62 14.98 -2.11
CA PRO A 123 9.67 15.51 -3.47
C PRO A 123 8.98 14.63 -4.52
N GLU A 124 8.87 13.34 -4.24
CA GLU A 124 8.24 12.35 -5.13
C GLU A 124 6.74 12.16 -4.85
N ALA A 125 6.17 12.91 -3.90
CA ALA A 125 4.75 12.80 -3.57
C ALA A 125 3.85 13.12 -4.76
N GLY A 126 2.78 12.33 -4.91
CA GLY A 126 1.82 12.51 -5.97
C GLY A 126 0.71 11.46 -5.93
N PRO A 127 -0.22 11.51 -6.90
CA PRO A 127 -1.30 10.53 -6.99
C PRO A 127 -0.78 9.14 -7.33
N PHE A 128 -1.59 8.12 -7.08
CA PHE A 128 -1.30 6.72 -7.43
C PHE A 128 0.07 6.24 -6.95
N TRP A 129 0.39 6.50 -5.69
CA TRP A 129 1.72 6.23 -5.13
C TRP A 129 2.16 4.77 -5.23
N GLY A 130 1.24 3.81 -5.20
CA GLY A 130 1.57 2.39 -5.44
C GLY A 130 2.08 2.14 -6.86
N LYS A 131 1.42 2.73 -7.87
CA LYS A 131 1.84 2.65 -9.27
C LYS A 131 3.19 3.34 -9.49
N ARG A 132 3.36 4.55 -8.93
CA ARG A 132 4.62 5.29 -8.99
C ARG A 132 5.78 4.52 -8.37
N LEU A 133 5.56 3.91 -7.23
CA LEU A 133 6.53 3.03 -6.59
C LEU A 133 6.94 1.88 -7.51
N GLN A 134 5.96 1.19 -8.10
CA GLN A 134 6.23 0.08 -9.01
C GLN A 134 7.03 0.52 -10.24
N GLU A 135 6.67 1.64 -10.84
CA GLU A 135 7.36 2.18 -12.02
C GLU A 135 8.80 2.63 -11.71
N LYS A 136 9.02 3.25 -10.56
CA LYS A 136 10.34 3.82 -10.21
C LYS A 136 11.27 2.86 -9.48
N GLU A 137 10.73 1.98 -8.64
CA GLU A 137 11.51 1.12 -7.76
C GLU A 137 11.17 -0.38 -7.87
N GLY A 138 10.34 -0.78 -8.83
CA GLY A 138 9.94 -2.18 -9.00
C GLY A 138 11.13 -3.11 -9.17
N ASP A 139 12.10 -2.74 -10.00
CA ASP A 139 13.31 -3.54 -10.22
C ASP A 139 14.19 -3.61 -8.98
N ALA A 140 14.31 -2.51 -8.24
CA ALA A 140 15.05 -2.48 -6.97
C ALA A 140 14.40 -3.35 -5.90
N MET A 141 13.07 -3.32 -5.80
CA MET A 141 12.33 -4.18 -4.88
C MET A 141 12.49 -5.66 -5.23
N LEU A 142 12.48 -5.99 -6.53
CA LEU A 142 12.71 -7.36 -6.99
C LEU A 142 14.13 -7.83 -6.69
N ALA A 143 15.12 -6.96 -6.88
CA ALA A 143 16.52 -7.26 -6.54
C ALA A 143 16.69 -7.50 -5.03
N ASP A 144 16.09 -6.66 -4.19
CA ASP A 144 16.09 -6.85 -2.73
C ASP A 144 15.47 -8.19 -2.33
N LEU A 145 14.35 -8.55 -2.96
CA LEU A 145 13.65 -9.80 -2.69
C LEU A 145 14.49 -11.02 -3.09
N LYS A 146 15.12 -10.99 -4.27
CA LYS A 146 16.03 -12.04 -4.74
C LYS A 146 17.22 -12.21 -3.78
N ASN A 147 17.84 -11.11 -3.39
CA ASN A 147 18.96 -11.13 -2.45
C ASN A 147 18.56 -11.72 -1.09
N TYR A 148 17.38 -11.35 -0.59
CA TYR A 148 16.86 -11.91 0.65
C TYR A 148 16.65 -13.42 0.56
N VAL A 149 16.00 -13.89 -0.49
CA VAL A 149 15.74 -15.33 -0.71
C VAL A 149 17.03 -16.12 -0.85
N GLN A 150 18.00 -15.60 -1.59
CA GLN A 150 19.32 -16.23 -1.76
C GLN A 150 20.12 -16.28 -0.46
N GLY A 151 20.02 -15.24 0.37
CA GLY A 151 20.75 -15.15 1.65
C GLY A 151 20.17 -16.00 2.78
N ARG A 152 18.94 -16.52 2.65
CA ARG A 152 18.32 -17.35 3.69
C ARG A 152 18.99 -18.72 3.88
N GLY A 153 19.65 -19.22 2.83
CA GLY A 153 20.01 -20.62 2.76
C GLY A 153 18.80 -21.53 2.54
N ASP A 154 19.02 -22.78 2.17
CA ASP A 154 17.94 -23.75 2.16
C ASP A 154 17.59 -24.12 3.61
N PRO A 155 16.31 -24.07 4.01
CA PRO A 155 15.91 -24.58 5.32
C PRO A 155 16.23 -26.06 5.38
N VAL A 156 17.03 -26.40 6.36
CA VAL A 156 17.40 -27.80 6.65
C VAL A 156 16.17 -28.57 7.12
#